data_4c3ef2860e9552f1936f74ef748e4197
#
_entry.id   4c3ef2860e9552f1936f74ef748e4197
#
_cell.length_a   1.000
_cell.length_b   1.000
_cell.length_c   1.000
_cell.angle_alpha   90.00
_cell.angle_beta   90.00
_cell.angle_gamma   90.00
#
_symmetry.space_group_name_H-M   'P 1'
#
loop_
_entity.id
_entity.type
_entity.pdbx_description
1 polymer ?
#
loop_
_entity_poly.entity_id
_entity_poly.type
_entity_poly.pdbx_seq_one_letter_code
_entity_poly.pdbx_strand_id
1 'polypeptide(L)'
;MNIFRRSRSILALNGIIMIFIGIIFFIYPDKITIIMFPEIISNPEALETGIVLRYLMGAGHLAIGIILYLARISIKSGAQRLLLGSGIGFMIIFATAVFIILKYKAGIPVVALSIYPLLAILSLYVSTRRFQE
;
A
#
# COMPACT_ATOMS: atom_id res chain seq x y z
N MET A 1 -7.03 24.24 -10.89
CA MET A 1 -6.79 24.05 -9.45
C MET A 1 -6.05 22.72 -9.26
N ASN A 2 -4.74 22.75 -8.88
CA ASN A 2 -3.90 21.55 -8.85
C ASN A 2 -4.20 20.70 -7.62
N ILE A 3 -5.07 19.70 -7.75
CA ILE A 3 -5.46 18.73 -6.71
C ILE A 3 -4.23 18.04 -6.10
N PHE A 4 -3.18 17.78 -6.92
CA PHE A 4 -1.93 17.14 -6.48
C PHE A 4 -1.00 18.05 -5.63
N ARG A 5 -1.37 19.29 -5.37
CA ARG A 5 -0.59 20.20 -4.50
C ARG A 5 -1.08 20.23 -3.07
N ARG A 6 -2.23 19.65 -2.76
CA ARG A 6 -2.84 19.70 -1.43
C ARG A 6 -2.55 18.41 -0.66
N SER A 7 -1.92 18.50 0.49
CA SER A 7 -1.64 17.36 1.38
C SER A 7 -2.89 16.53 1.70
N ARG A 8 -4.04 17.20 1.88
CA ARG A 8 -5.33 16.54 2.12
C ARG A 8 -5.78 15.65 0.97
N SER A 9 -5.58 16.10 -0.27
CA SER A 9 -5.98 15.32 -1.46
C SER A 9 -5.10 14.08 -1.64
N ILE A 10 -3.79 14.19 -1.35
CA ILE A 10 -2.88 13.06 -1.43
C ILE A 10 -3.15 12.05 -0.31
N LEU A 11 -3.46 12.51 0.91
CA LEU A 11 -3.89 11.59 1.98
C LEU A 11 -5.16 10.83 1.61
N ALA A 12 -6.14 11.52 1.01
CA ALA A 12 -7.36 10.86 0.53
C ALA A 12 -7.07 9.84 -0.56
N LEU A 13 -6.21 10.19 -1.52
CA LEU A 13 -5.81 9.29 -2.60
C LEU A 13 -5.11 8.04 -2.05
N ASN A 14 -4.11 8.23 -1.19
CA ASN A 14 -3.40 7.12 -0.54
C ASN A 14 -4.36 6.22 0.22
N GLY A 15 -5.28 6.83 1.00
CA GLY A 15 -6.29 6.10 1.76
C GLY A 15 -7.20 5.26 0.87
N ILE A 16 -7.73 5.83 -0.20
CA ILE A 16 -8.62 5.13 -1.14
C ILE A 16 -7.89 3.96 -1.82
N ILE A 17 -6.65 4.17 -2.28
CA ILE A 17 -5.86 3.12 -2.92
C ILE A 17 -5.58 1.97 -1.95
N MET A 18 -5.21 2.29 -0.70
CA MET A 18 -4.95 1.26 0.32
C MET A 18 -6.22 0.49 0.68
N ILE A 19 -7.38 1.16 0.80
CA ILE A 19 -8.67 0.49 1.01
C ILE A 19 -8.97 -0.47 -0.16
N PHE A 20 -8.77 -0.01 -1.40
CA PHE A 20 -9.02 -0.82 -2.59
C PHE A 20 -8.12 -2.07 -2.63
N ILE A 21 -6.83 -1.92 -2.34
CA ILE A 21 -5.89 -3.05 -2.23
C ILE A 21 -6.34 -4.02 -1.12
N GLY A 22 -6.72 -3.49 0.05
CA GLY A 22 -7.24 -4.30 1.15
C GLY A 22 -8.45 -5.14 0.77
N ILE A 23 -9.41 -4.56 0.06
CA ILE A 23 -10.60 -5.26 -0.45
C ILE A 23 -10.20 -6.38 -1.42
N ILE A 24 -9.24 -6.13 -2.33
CA ILE A 24 -8.74 -7.15 -3.27
C ILE A 24 -8.14 -8.33 -2.52
N PHE A 25 -7.37 -8.11 -1.45
CA PHE A 25 -6.84 -9.19 -0.61
C PHE A 25 -7.92 -10.01 0.09
N PHE A 26 -9.08 -9.40 0.41
CA PHE A 26 -10.22 -10.13 0.99
C PHE A 26 -11.03 -10.91 -0.04
N ILE A 27 -11.18 -10.37 -1.26
CA ILE A 27 -12.01 -11.03 -2.27
C ILE A 27 -11.26 -12.16 -2.98
N TYR A 28 -9.95 -12.00 -3.21
CA TYR A 28 -9.14 -12.91 -4.02
C TYR A 28 -7.89 -13.44 -3.30
N PRO A 29 -7.94 -13.86 -2.02
CA PRO A 29 -6.75 -14.23 -1.27
C PRO A 29 -6.04 -15.46 -1.85
N ASP A 30 -6.83 -16.45 -2.31
CA ASP A 30 -6.37 -17.67 -2.98
C ASP A 30 -5.63 -17.36 -4.28
N LYS A 31 -6.25 -16.58 -5.16
CA LYS A 31 -5.68 -16.21 -6.46
C LYS A 31 -4.38 -15.44 -6.31
N ILE A 32 -4.34 -14.48 -5.38
CA ILE A 32 -3.13 -13.71 -5.12
C ILE A 32 -2.01 -14.60 -4.61
N THR A 33 -2.32 -15.54 -3.71
CA THR A 33 -1.34 -16.48 -3.16
C THR A 33 -0.76 -17.36 -4.27
N ILE A 34 -1.60 -17.91 -5.14
CA ILE A 34 -1.18 -18.75 -6.25
C ILE A 34 -0.38 -17.98 -7.31
N ILE A 35 -0.78 -16.75 -7.64
CA ILE A 35 -0.01 -15.91 -8.58
C ILE A 35 1.39 -15.63 -8.06
N MET A 36 1.53 -15.37 -6.75
CA MET A 36 2.83 -15.09 -6.14
C MET A 36 3.72 -16.34 -6.00
N PHE A 37 3.11 -17.48 -5.74
CA PHE A 37 3.78 -18.75 -5.48
C PHE A 37 3.03 -19.90 -6.18
N PRO A 38 3.19 -20.09 -7.51
CA PRO A 38 2.44 -21.09 -8.25
C PRO A 38 2.62 -22.52 -7.74
N GLU A 39 3.79 -22.85 -7.20
CA GLU A 39 4.12 -24.17 -6.67
C GLU A 39 3.32 -24.55 -5.42
N ILE A 40 2.69 -23.54 -4.76
CA ILE A 40 1.93 -23.76 -3.51
C ILE A 40 0.65 -24.60 -3.74
N ILE A 41 0.18 -24.71 -4.98
CA ILE A 41 -1.00 -25.51 -5.35
C ILE A 41 -0.84 -26.98 -4.96
N SER A 42 0.39 -27.50 -5.01
CA SER A 42 0.68 -28.89 -4.67
C SER A 42 0.69 -29.17 -3.15
N ASN A 43 0.59 -28.13 -2.33
CA ASN A 43 0.61 -28.24 -0.87
C ASN A 43 -0.59 -27.49 -0.24
N PRO A 44 -1.70 -28.20 0.05
CA PRO A 44 -2.92 -27.58 0.56
C PRO A 44 -2.73 -26.81 1.89
N GLU A 45 -1.92 -27.32 2.81
CA GLU A 45 -1.66 -26.66 4.10
C GLU A 45 -0.92 -25.35 3.91
N ALA A 46 0.07 -25.32 3.01
CA ALA A 46 0.80 -24.09 2.68
C ALA A 46 -0.11 -23.08 1.97
N LEU A 47 -1.01 -23.54 1.10
CA LEU A 47 -1.99 -22.69 0.43
C LEU A 47 -2.93 -22.04 1.45
N GLU A 48 -3.48 -22.82 2.38
CA GLU A 48 -4.36 -22.31 3.44
C GLU A 48 -3.64 -21.26 4.31
N THR A 49 -2.41 -21.55 4.72
CA THR A 49 -1.57 -20.58 5.45
C THR A 49 -1.37 -19.29 4.65
N GLY A 50 -1.10 -19.41 3.34
CA GLY A 50 -0.96 -18.27 2.44
C GLY A 50 -2.24 -17.43 2.36
N ILE A 51 -3.39 -18.07 2.29
CA ILE A 51 -4.71 -17.41 2.27
C ILE A 51 -4.93 -16.62 3.57
N VAL A 52 -4.68 -17.23 4.73
CA VAL A 52 -4.79 -16.55 6.04
C VAL A 52 -3.90 -15.31 6.11
N LEU A 53 -2.65 -15.41 5.64
CA LEU A 53 -1.75 -14.27 5.57
C LEU A 53 -2.27 -13.16 4.66
N ARG A 54 -2.96 -13.48 3.54
CA ARG A 54 -3.59 -12.46 2.68
C ARG A 54 -4.72 -11.74 3.39
N TYR A 55 -5.54 -12.44 4.17
CA TYR A 55 -6.55 -11.77 4.99
C TYR A 55 -5.94 -10.79 6.00
N LEU A 56 -4.87 -11.18 6.68
CA LEU A 56 -4.16 -10.28 7.61
C LEU A 56 -3.56 -9.06 6.88
N MET A 57 -2.95 -9.27 5.72
CA MET A 57 -2.46 -8.19 4.87
C MET A 57 -3.59 -7.27 4.42
N GLY A 58 -4.72 -7.84 4.02
CA GLY A 58 -5.92 -7.08 3.64
C GLY A 58 -6.44 -6.21 4.78
N ALA A 59 -6.54 -6.78 5.99
CA ALA A 59 -6.94 -6.04 7.18
C ALA A 59 -5.99 -4.86 7.48
N GLY A 60 -4.66 -5.10 7.38
CA GLY A 60 -3.66 -4.05 7.55
C GLY A 60 -3.81 -2.93 6.53
N HIS A 61 -4.01 -3.26 5.24
CA HIS A 61 -4.25 -2.26 4.19
C HIS A 61 -5.53 -1.47 4.41
N LEU A 62 -6.63 -2.12 4.81
CA LEU A 62 -7.89 -1.45 5.14
C LEU A 62 -7.71 -0.48 6.31
N ALA A 63 -7.07 -0.93 7.40
CA ALA A 63 -6.83 -0.10 8.57
C ALA A 63 -6.00 1.15 8.23
N ILE A 64 -4.86 0.96 7.54
CA ILE A 64 -4.01 2.07 7.08
C ILE A 64 -4.79 2.99 6.15
N GLY A 65 -5.53 2.44 5.21
CA GLY A 65 -6.32 3.19 4.25
C GLY A 65 -7.38 4.07 4.92
N ILE A 66 -8.11 3.53 5.88
CA ILE A 66 -9.10 4.29 6.67
C ILE A 66 -8.42 5.41 7.46
N ILE A 67 -7.32 5.12 8.15
CA ILE A 67 -6.56 6.12 8.91
C ILE A 67 -6.12 7.27 8.00
N LEU A 68 -5.51 6.98 6.86
CA LEU A 68 -5.03 7.99 5.91
C LEU A 68 -6.20 8.81 5.32
N TYR A 69 -7.31 8.14 5.00
CA TYR A 69 -8.48 8.83 4.47
C TYR A 69 -9.10 9.78 5.49
N LEU A 70 -9.25 9.36 6.74
CA LEU A 70 -9.74 10.21 7.82
C LEU A 70 -8.76 11.33 8.17
N ALA A 71 -7.46 11.06 8.10
CA ALA A 71 -6.40 12.04 8.36
C ALA A 71 -6.41 13.24 7.38
N ARG A 72 -7.14 13.16 6.26
CA ARG A 72 -7.31 14.28 5.32
C ARG A 72 -7.92 15.54 5.94
N ILE A 73 -8.67 15.40 7.03
CA ILE A 73 -9.28 16.54 7.75
C ILE A 73 -8.34 17.18 8.78
N SER A 74 -7.13 16.62 8.98
CA SER A 74 -6.14 17.15 9.89
C SER A 74 -5.67 18.56 9.49
N ILE A 75 -5.14 19.31 10.46
CA ILE A 75 -4.44 20.57 10.20
C ILE A 75 -3.23 20.33 9.28
N LYS A 76 -2.81 21.36 8.55
CA LYS A 76 -1.77 21.30 7.52
C LYS A 76 -0.48 20.61 8.00
N SER A 77 0.06 21.00 9.14
CA SER A 77 1.28 20.41 9.71
C SER A 77 1.13 18.93 10.03
N GLY A 78 -0.02 18.52 10.56
CA GLY A 78 -0.37 17.12 10.81
C GLY A 78 -0.45 16.32 9.52
N ALA A 79 -1.14 16.85 8.51
CA ALA A 79 -1.26 16.22 7.19
C ALA A 79 0.11 16.03 6.51
N GLN A 80 1.04 16.99 6.62
CA GLN A 80 2.39 16.85 6.08
C GLN A 80 3.20 15.77 6.77
N ARG A 81 3.14 15.68 8.11
CA ARG A 81 3.82 14.62 8.87
C ARG A 81 3.27 13.24 8.54
N LEU A 82 1.95 13.11 8.37
CA LEU A 82 1.31 11.86 7.97
C LEU A 82 1.71 11.47 6.54
N LEU A 83 1.84 12.42 5.61
CA LEU A 83 2.36 12.17 4.27
C LEU A 83 3.81 11.72 4.29
N LEU A 84 4.65 12.33 5.11
CA LEU A 84 6.04 11.89 5.28
C LEU A 84 6.08 10.44 5.78
N GLY A 85 5.32 10.14 6.85
CA GLY A 85 5.23 8.79 7.41
C GLY A 85 4.69 7.77 6.41
N SER A 86 3.62 8.10 5.68
CA SER A 86 3.07 7.20 4.66
C SER A 86 4.03 6.97 3.50
N GLY A 87 4.76 8.01 3.06
CA GLY A 87 5.76 7.88 2.02
C GLY A 87 6.90 6.93 2.42
N ILE A 88 7.42 7.06 3.64
CA ILE A 88 8.42 6.13 4.19
C ILE A 88 7.83 4.71 4.30
N GLY A 89 6.60 4.57 4.80
CA GLY A 89 5.92 3.29 4.92
C GLY A 89 5.76 2.58 3.56
N PHE A 90 5.36 3.29 2.52
CA PHE A 90 5.26 2.74 1.16
C PHE A 90 6.61 2.32 0.59
N MET A 91 7.69 3.05 0.89
CA MET A 91 9.05 2.64 0.50
C MET A 91 9.48 1.35 1.20
N ILE A 92 9.13 1.18 2.47
CA ILE A 92 9.40 -0.06 3.21
C ILE A 92 8.65 -1.24 2.58
N ILE A 93 7.36 -1.07 2.25
CA ILE A 93 6.57 -2.11 1.58
C ILE A 93 7.19 -2.46 0.22
N PHE A 94 7.57 -1.47 -0.56
CA PHE A 94 8.23 -1.67 -1.85
C PHE A 94 9.56 -2.42 -1.71
N ALA A 95 10.44 -1.98 -0.80
CA ALA A 95 11.72 -2.63 -0.56
C ALA A 95 11.54 -4.10 -0.11
N THR A 96 10.54 -4.35 0.75
CA THR A 96 10.19 -5.70 1.20
C THR A 96 9.69 -6.55 0.03
N ALA A 97 8.85 -6.01 -0.86
CA ALA A 97 8.38 -6.72 -2.04
C ALA A 97 9.53 -7.08 -2.99
N VAL A 98 10.45 -6.14 -3.24
CA VAL A 98 11.66 -6.41 -4.03
C VAL A 98 12.53 -7.50 -3.39
N PHE A 99 12.73 -7.45 -2.07
CA PHE A 99 13.45 -8.49 -1.34
C PHE A 99 12.81 -9.87 -1.49
N ILE A 100 11.48 -9.96 -1.39
CA ILE A 100 10.73 -11.22 -1.56
C ILE A 100 10.87 -11.75 -2.99
N ILE A 101 10.82 -10.90 -4.00
CA ILE A 101 11.04 -11.29 -5.40
C ILE A 101 12.45 -11.88 -5.58
N LEU A 102 13.46 -11.19 -5.07
CA LEU A 102 14.86 -11.58 -5.26
C LEU A 102 15.21 -12.87 -4.51
N LYS A 103 14.73 -13.00 -3.27
CA LYS A 103 15.08 -14.13 -2.39
C LYS A 103 14.21 -15.37 -2.65
N TYR A 104 12.92 -15.17 -2.85
CA TYR A 104 11.93 -16.26 -2.93
C TYR A 104 11.32 -16.42 -4.32
N LYS A 105 11.79 -15.64 -5.31
CA LYS A 105 11.30 -15.66 -6.70
C LYS A 105 9.77 -15.50 -6.82
N ALA A 106 9.18 -14.72 -5.90
CA ALA A 106 7.75 -14.50 -5.89
C ALA A 106 7.29 -13.76 -7.15
N GLY A 107 6.23 -14.22 -7.77
CA GLY A 107 5.62 -13.65 -8.97
C GLY A 107 4.74 -12.43 -8.66
N ILE A 108 5.32 -11.34 -8.15
CA ILE A 108 4.54 -10.11 -7.90
C ILE A 108 4.33 -9.37 -9.22
N PRO A 109 3.06 -9.10 -9.63
CA PRO A 109 2.79 -8.36 -10.85
C PRO A 109 3.43 -6.96 -10.83
N VAL A 110 4.07 -6.54 -11.92
CA VAL A 110 4.77 -5.25 -12.03
C VAL A 110 3.84 -4.08 -11.72
N VAL A 111 2.58 -4.16 -12.11
CA VAL A 111 1.57 -3.12 -11.81
C VAL A 111 1.39 -2.99 -10.29
N ALA A 112 1.22 -4.08 -9.57
CA ALA A 112 1.07 -4.08 -8.11
C ALA A 112 2.35 -3.56 -7.43
N LEU A 113 3.52 -3.95 -7.94
CA LEU A 113 4.81 -3.49 -7.42
C LEU A 113 5.00 -1.98 -7.60
N SER A 114 4.55 -1.40 -8.72
CA SER A 114 4.75 0.02 -9.06
C SER A 114 3.86 0.98 -8.26
N ILE A 115 2.75 0.53 -7.70
CA ILE A 115 1.82 1.37 -6.94
C ILE A 115 2.52 1.99 -5.72
N TYR A 116 3.25 1.21 -4.94
CA TYR A 116 3.86 1.68 -3.70
C TYR A 116 4.96 2.75 -3.92
N PRO A 117 5.93 2.60 -4.83
CA PRO A 117 6.91 3.65 -5.07
C PRO A 117 6.28 4.91 -5.66
N LEU A 118 5.24 4.81 -6.49
CA LEU A 118 4.51 5.98 -6.98
C LEU A 118 3.83 6.75 -5.85
N LEU A 119 3.12 6.06 -4.96
CA LEU A 119 2.51 6.68 -3.78
C LEU A 119 3.55 7.24 -2.82
N ALA A 120 4.70 6.57 -2.65
CA ALA A 120 5.80 7.04 -1.84
C ALA A 120 6.37 8.35 -2.37
N ILE A 121 6.74 8.40 -3.66
CA ILE A 121 7.31 9.59 -4.29
C ILE A 121 6.32 10.76 -4.19
N LEU A 122 5.06 10.53 -4.51
CA LEU A 122 4.03 11.57 -4.45
C LEU A 122 3.85 12.09 -3.01
N SER A 123 3.81 11.20 -2.03
CA SER A 123 3.67 11.57 -0.61
C SER A 123 4.87 12.34 -0.09
N LEU A 124 6.10 11.88 -0.38
CA LEU A 124 7.33 12.55 0.01
C LEU A 124 7.45 13.91 -0.65
N TYR A 125 7.17 14.01 -1.95
CA TYR A 125 7.21 15.25 -2.69
C TYR A 125 6.27 16.31 -2.11
N VAL A 126 5.03 15.92 -1.77
CA VAL A 126 4.05 16.85 -1.21
C VAL A 126 4.37 17.18 0.26
N SER A 127 4.92 16.23 1.03
CA SER A 127 5.29 16.46 2.44
C SER A 127 6.42 17.48 2.62
N THR A 128 7.35 17.58 1.65
CA THR A 128 8.51 18.48 1.72
C THR A 128 8.22 19.89 1.21
N ARG A 129 7.12 20.10 0.51
CA ARG A 129 6.78 21.42 -0.01
C ARG A 129 6.35 22.36 1.12
N ARG A 130 7.02 23.52 1.21
CA ARG A 130 6.51 24.65 1.96
C ARG A 130 5.35 25.24 1.16
N PHE A 131 4.13 24.99 1.58
CA PHE A 131 2.98 25.66 1.00
C PHE A 131 2.99 27.10 1.50
N GLN A 132 3.30 28.02 0.63
CA GLN A 132 2.89 29.41 0.78
C GLN A 132 1.37 29.41 0.57
N GLU A 133 0.64 29.60 1.62
CA GLU A 133 -0.77 29.98 1.66
C GLU A 133 -0.88 31.47 1.90
#